data_ec7da0af2eb98c6cda855df46594accc
#
_entry.id   ec7da0af2eb98c6cda855df46594accc
#
_cell.length_a   1.000
_cell.length_b   1.000
_cell.length_c   1.000
_cell.angle_alpha   90.00
_cell.angle_beta   90.00
_cell.angle_gamma   90.00
#
_symmetry.space_group_name_H-M   'P 1'
#
loop_
_entity.id
_entity.type
_entity.pdbx_description
1 polymer ?
#
loop_
_entity_poly.entity_id
_entity_poly.type
_entity_poly.pdbx_seq_one_letter_code
_entity_poly.pdbx_strand_id
1 'polypeptide(L)'
;MDQTIKEALLGVLLGFQSGTDQVLPSGANLNLKNEEILSELEKIFTLEKEFMDKVNALDDYIQKHSELSSLREFLFDLLMINFFSADQERYEEDYLESPAWQEIEDETIERGTEMLNLFLYLREGKEEGIDPSLNDYLEEFLLVEEEEFQDEHEIYEDVISHQILMESTYGEIARVASQLGQDSPMKEVFNPLMGFFLDTSPSISELGDFLANSTQKPYDCALFFATLFYYGGKEKFPLK
;
A
#
# COMPACT_ATOMS: atom_id res chain seq x y z
N MET A 1 -1.38 5.76 -16.55
CA MET A 1 -0.92 5.29 -15.23
C MET A 1 0.22 6.16 -14.78
N ASP A 2 0.17 6.60 -13.55
CA ASP A 2 1.26 7.37 -12.92
C ASP A 2 2.54 6.52 -12.79
N GLN A 3 3.72 7.17 -12.86
CA GLN A 3 5.01 6.47 -12.78
C GLN A 3 5.25 5.88 -11.39
N THR A 4 4.79 6.56 -10.34
CA THR A 4 4.94 6.06 -8.97
C THR A 4 4.10 4.82 -8.72
N ILE A 5 2.90 4.75 -9.31
CA ILE A 5 2.05 3.55 -9.27
C ILE A 5 2.71 2.38 -10.01
N LYS A 6 3.31 2.65 -11.17
CA LYS A 6 4.06 1.60 -11.89
C LYS A 6 5.21 1.04 -11.03
N GLU A 7 5.93 1.90 -10.34
CA GLU A 7 6.99 1.48 -9.43
C GLU A 7 6.44 0.75 -8.21
N ALA A 8 5.32 1.20 -7.65
CA ALA A 8 4.65 0.49 -6.56
C ALA A 8 4.21 -0.93 -6.98
N LEU A 9 3.62 -1.11 -8.16
CA LEU A 9 3.27 -2.44 -8.70
C LEU A 9 4.50 -3.36 -8.85
N LEU A 10 5.62 -2.81 -9.31
CA LEU A 10 6.88 -3.55 -9.31
C LEU A 10 7.30 -3.95 -7.89
N GLY A 11 7.19 -3.04 -6.93
CA GLY A 11 7.44 -3.29 -5.51
C GLY A 11 6.56 -4.39 -4.94
N VAL A 12 5.25 -4.38 -5.24
CA VAL A 12 4.30 -5.45 -4.86
C VAL A 12 4.85 -6.82 -5.28
N LEU A 13 5.20 -6.96 -6.55
CA LEU A 13 5.59 -8.28 -7.08
C LEU A 13 6.97 -8.72 -6.62
N LEU A 14 7.91 -7.78 -6.43
CA LEU A 14 9.22 -8.09 -5.85
C LEU A 14 9.09 -8.50 -4.38
N GLY A 15 8.27 -7.79 -3.60
CA GLY A 15 8.00 -8.13 -2.21
C GLY A 15 7.28 -9.48 -2.08
N PHE A 16 6.24 -9.71 -2.89
CA PHE A 16 5.52 -10.96 -2.92
C PHE A 16 6.43 -12.15 -3.29
N GLN A 17 7.28 -11.99 -4.31
CA GLN A 17 8.29 -12.97 -4.68
C GLN A 17 9.26 -13.24 -3.55
N SER A 18 9.81 -12.16 -2.92
CA SER A 18 10.76 -12.28 -1.82
C SER A 18 10.17 -13.01 -0.62
N GLY A 19 8.93 -12.69 -0.25
CA GLY A 19 8.22 -13.33 0.84
C GLY A 19 7.90 -14.79 0.56
N THR A 20 7.55 -15.13 -0.68
CA THR A 20 7.28 -16.51 -1.13
C THR A 20 8.56 -17.35 -1.12
N ASP A 21 9.63 -16.84 -1.71
CA ASP A 21 10.92 -17.53 -1.82
C ASP A 21 11.73 -17.46 -0.51
N GLN A 22 11.36 -16.58 0.41
CA GLN A 22 12.07 -16.25 1.65
C GLN A 22 13.51 -15.80 1.41
N VAL A 23 13.74 -15.12 0.29
CA VAL A 23 15.05 -14.61 -0.15
C VAL A 23 14.86 -13.24 -0.79
N LEU A 24 15.73 -12.29 -0.44
CA LEU A 24 15.76 -11.02 -1.13
C LEU A 24 16.16 -11.20 -2.60
N PRO A 25 15.54 -10.47 -3.53
CA PRO A 25 15.88 -10.59 -4.94
C PRO A 25 17.28 -10.01 -5.21
N SER A 26 17.98 -10.56 -6.18
CA SER A 26 19.23 -9.99 -6.68
C SER A 26 18.93 -8.85 -7.66
N GLY A 27 18.80 -7.63 -7.14
CA GLY A 27 18.35 -6.48 -7.92
C GLY A 27 16.81 -6.43 -8.05
N ALA A 28 16.33 -5.37 -8.71
CA ALA A 28 14.90 -5.20 -8.97
C ALA A 28 14.41 -6.04 -10.15
N ASN A 29 14.70 -7.36 -10.13
CA ASN A 29 14.37 -8.28 -11.22
C ASN A 29 13.27 -9.26 -10.78
N LEU A 30 12.20 -9.28 -11.52
CA LEU A 30 11.13 -10.27 -11.38
C LEU A 30 11.51 -11.59 -12.09
N ASN A 31 10.93 -12.70 -11.64
CA ASN A 31 10.89 -13.91 -12.43
C ASN A 31 9.92 -13.76 -13.61
N LEU A 32 10.01 -14.62 -14.61
CA LEU A 32 9.20 -14.53 -15.85
C LEU A 32 7.69 -14.48 -15.56
N LYS A 33 7.22 -15.26 -14.58
CA LYS A 33 5.79 -15.26 -14.19
C LYS A 33 5.36 -13.90 -13.64
N ASN A 34 6.15 -13.31 -12.76
CA ASN A 34 5.82 -12.02 -12.17
C ASN A 34 5.99 -10.87 -13.17
N GLU A 35 6.88 -10.99 -14.16
CA GLU A 35 6.94 -10.06 -15.29
C GLU A 35 5.65 -10.08 -16.13
N GLU A 36 5.10 -11.26 -16.39
CA GLU A 36 3.81 -11.40 -17.07
C GLU A 36 2.66 -10.79 -16.24
N ILE A 37 2.62 -11.06 -14.93
CA ILE A 37 1.63 -10.47 -14.01
C ILE A 37 1.74 -8.94 -14.02
N LEU A 38 2.94 -8.38 -13.90
CA LEU A 38 3.15 -6.94 -13.95
C LEU A 38 2.61 -6.34 -15.25
N SER A 39 2.92 -6.96 -16.38
CA SER A 39 2.45 -6.50 -17.69
C SER A 39 0.91 -6.50 -17.78
N GLU A 40 0.24 -7.50 -17.22
CA GLU A 40 -1.24 -7.54 -17.23
C GLU A 40 -1.85 -6.52 -16.25
N LEU A 41 -1.28 -6.35 -15.06
CA LEU A 41 -1.72 -5.31 -14.14
C LEU A 41 -1.55 -3.91 -14.75
N GLU A 42 -0.40 -3.63 -15.39
CA GLU A 42 -0.18 -2.37 -16.11
C GLU A 42 -1.26 -2.11 -17.18
N LYS A 43 -1.67 -3.15 -17.93
CA LYS A 43 -2.75 -3.03 -18.91
C LYS A 43 -4.09 -2.67 -18.25
N ILE A 44 -4.43 -3.35 -17.14
CA ILE A 44 -5.67 -3.08 -16.40
C ILE A 44 -5.68 -1.63 -15.89
N PHE A 45 -4.60 -1.18 -15.27
CA PHE A 45 -4.48 0.18 -14.73
C PHE A 45 -4.53 1.27 -15.82
N THR A 46 -4.13 0.95 -17.03
CA THR A 46 -4.13 1.87 -18.17
C THR A 46 -5.35 1.75 -19.09
N LEU A 47 -6.34 0.91 -18.77
CA LEU A 47 -7.56 0.81 -19.57
C LEU A 47 -8.23 2.19 -19.72
N GLU A 48 -8.62 2.54 -20.94
CA GLU A 48 -9.40 3.76 -21.23
C GLU A 48 -10.89 3.49 -20.99
N LYS A 49 -11.25 3.20 -19.75
CA LYS A 49 -12.59 2.84 -19.30
C LYS A 49 -12.94 3.52 -18.00
N GLU A 50 -14.21 3.46 -17.61
CA GLU A 50 -14.70 3.92 -16.32
C GLU A 50 -14.03 3.15 -15.17
N PHE A 51 -13.98 3.78 -13.99
CA PHE A 51 -13.28 3.22 -12.84
C PHE A 51 -13.78 1.81 -12.48
N MET A 52 -15.10 1.61 -12.38
CA MET A 52 -15.68 0.29 -12.06
C MET A 52 -15.38 -0.79 -13.10
N ASP A 53 -15.22 -0.45 -14.37
CA ASP A 53 -14.75 -1.39 -15.39
C ASP A 53 -13.31 -1.87 -15.13
N LYS A 54 -12.45 -0.99 -14.59
CA LYS A 54 -11.09 -1.35 -14.19
C LYS A 54 -11.09 -2.22 -12.94
N VAL A 55 -11.94 -1.89 -11.95
CA VAL A 55 -12.13 -2.71 -10.73
C VAL A 55 -12.57 -4.12 -11.12
N ASN A 56 -13.58 -4.25 -11.96
CA ASN A 56 -14.07 -5.54 -12.45
C ASN A 56 -12.98 -6.32 -13.22
N ALA A 57 -12.19 -5.64 -14.05
CA ALA A 57 -11.09 -6.27 -14.77
C ALA A 57 -9.97 -6.76 -13.83
N LEU A 58 -9.68 -6.01 -12.76
CA LEU A 58 -8.74 -6.40 -11.72
C LEU A 58 -9.24 -7.64 -10.96
N ASP A 59 -10.49 -7.63 -10.55
CA ASP A 59 -11.12 -8.75 -9.84
C ASP A 59 -11.16 -10.02 -10.69
N ASP A 60 -11.54 -9.91 -11.96
CA ASP A 60 -11.53 -11.02 -12.93
C ASP A 60 -10.12 -11.59 -13.15
N TYR A 61 -9.11 -10.72 -13.14
CA TYR A 61 -7.72 -11.15 -13.26
C TYR A 61 -7.26 -11.90 -12.01
N ILE A 62 -7.50 -11.35 -10.82
CA ILE A 62 -7.12 -11.99 -9.54
C ILE A 62 -7.86 -13.32 -9.35
N GLN A 63 -9.13 -13.41 -9.75
CA GLN A 63 -9.87 -14.67 -9.69
C GLN A 63 -9.21 -15.79 -10.50
N LYS A 64 -8.57 -15.46 -11.61
CA LYS A 64 -7.81 -16.42 -12.44
C LYS A 64 -6.40 -16.71 -11.90
N HIS A 65 -5.89 -15.85 -11.02
CA HIS A 65 -4.57 -15.93 -10.41
C HIS A 65 -4.68 -15.97 -8.88
N SER A 66 -5.20 -17.10 -8.37
CA SER A 66 -5.55 -17.28 -6.95
C SER A 66 -4.38 -17.05 -5.98
N GLU A 67 -3.15 -17.15 -6.45
CA GLU A 67 -1.94 -16.80 -5.68
C GLU A 67 -1.89 -15.31 -5.28
N LEU A 68 -2.57 -14.43 -6.03
CA LEU A 68 -2.67 -13.00 -5.75
C LEU A 68 -3.88 -12.63 -4.89
N SER A 69 -4.71 -13.60 -4.49
CA SER A 69 -5.97 -13.33 -3.80
C SER A 69 -5.80 -12.54 -2.49
N SER A 70 -4.70 -12.75 -1.76
CA SER A 70 -4.39 -11.98 -0.55
C SER A 70 -4.04 -10.51 -0.84
N LEU A 71 -3.66 -10.18 -2.06
CA LEU A 71 -3.29 -8.83 -2.47
C LEU A 71 -4.44 -8.05 -3.11
N ARG A 72 -5.64 -8.65 -3.19
CA ARG A 72 -6.78 -8.10 -3.93
C ARG A 72 -7.14 -6.69 -3.46
N GLU A 73 -7.32 -6.50 -2.17
CA GLU A 73 -7.73 -5.22 -1.61
C GLU A 73 -6.60 -4.18 -1.68
N PHE A 74 -5.36 -4.60 -1.46
CA PHE A 74 -4.21 -3.71 -1.64
C PHE A 74 -3.98 -3.29 -3.11
N LEU A 75 -4.21 -4.17 -4.07
CA LEU A 75 -4.17 -3.80 -5.50
C LEU A 75 -5.33 -2.87 -5.87
N PHE A 76 -6.47 -2.97 -5.19
CA PHE A 76 -7.56 -2.01 -5.31
C PHE A 76 -7.12 -0.62 -4.79
N ASP A 77 -6.43 -0.53 -3.65
CA ASP A 77 -5.88 0.75 -3.15
C ASP A 77 -4.98 1.42 -4.21
N LEU A 78 -4.07 0.67 -4.80
CA LEU A 78 -3.19 1.20 -5.85
C LEU A 78 -3.98 1.64 -7.09
N LEU A 79 -5.07 0.95 -7.43
CA LEU A 79 -5.95 1.33 -8.55
C LEU A 79 -6.69 2.64 -8.23
N MET A 80 -7.14 2.82 -6.98
CA MET A 80 -7.78 4.05 -6.50
C MET A 80 -6.79 5.23 -6.54
N ILE A 81 -5.58 5.05 -6.05
CA ILE A 81 -4.53 6.09 -6.13
C ILE A 81 -4.18 6.42 -7.58
N ASN A 82 -4.13 5.41 -8.47
CA ASN A 82 -3.93 5.68 -9.89
C ASN A 82 -5.09 6.50 -10.50
N PHE A 83 -6.33 6.28 -10.06
CA PHE A 83 -7.46 7.09 -10.46
C PHE A 83 -7.24 8.56 -10.07
N PHE A 84 -6.94 8.83 -8.81
CA PHE A 84 -6.69 10.20 -8.32
C PHE A 84 -5.47 10.88 -8.96
N SER A 85 -4.46 10.10 -9.36
CA SER A 85 -3.21 10.64 -9.89
C SER A 85 -3.18 10.80 -11.42
N ALA A 86 -3.94 10.00 -12.16
CA ALA A 86 -3.81 9.94 -13.62
C ALA A 86 -5.14 9.93 -14.37
N ASP A 87 -6.22 9.53 -13.74
CA ASP A 87 -7.50 9.36 -14.43
C ASP A 87 -8.50 10.48 -14.10
N GLN A 88 -8.41 11.12 -12.95
CA GLN A 88 -9.32 12.17 -12.50
C GLN A 88 -9.35 13.38 -13.48
N GLU A 89 -8.22 13.72 -14.09
CA GLU A 89 -8.14 14.81 -15.09
C GLU A 89 -9.04 14.60 -16.32
N ARG A 90 -9.58 13.38 -16.53
CA ARG A 90 -10.49 13.05 -17.63
C ARG A 90 -11.93 13.46 -17.34
N TYR A 91 -12.22 13.81 -16.08
CA TYR A 91 -13.55 14.14 -15.61
C TYR A 91 -13.67 15.65 -15.34
N GLU A 92 -14.90 16.12 -15.16
CA GLU A 92 -15.18 17.50 -14.78
C GLU A 92 -14.63 17.80 -13.38
N GLU A 93 -14.36 19.08 -13.08
CA GLU A 93 -13.71 19.52 -11.85
C GLU A 93 -14.46 19.12 -10.57
N ASP A 94 -15.80 19.00 -10.68
CA ASP A 94 -16.71 18.61 -9.60
C ASP A 94 -17.14 17.12 -9.65
N TYR A 95 -16.42 16.29 -10.42
CA TYR A 95 -16.78 14.87 -10.58
C TYR A 95 -16.86 14.12 -9.26
N LEU A 96 -15.97 14.38 -8.31
CA LEU A 96 -15.96 13.71 -7.00
C LEU A 96 -17.16 14.11 -6.11
N GLU A 97 -17.87 15.19 -6.44
CA GLU A 97 -19.13 15.59 -5.79
C GLU A 97 -20.37 15.07 -6.55
N SER A 98 -20.15 14.33 -7.65
CA SER A 98 -21.23 13.89 -8.53
C SER A 98 -21.96 12.65 -7.96
N PRO A 99 -23.26 12.47 -8.32
CA PRO A 99 -23.97 11.24 -7.98
C PRO A 99 -23.32 9.96 -8.56
N ALA A 100 -22.58 10.08 -9.68
CA ALA A 100 -21.89 8.95 -10.28
C ALA A 100 -20.69 8.51 -9.43
N TRP A 101 -19.98 9.47 -8.81
CA TRP A 101 -18.90 9.15 -7.87
C TRP A 101 -19.45 8.58 -6.56
N GLN A 102 -20.53 9.14 -6.03
CA GLN A 102 -21.20 8.61 -4.83
C GLN A 102 -21.63 7.15 -5.02
N GLU A 103 -22.13 6.77 -6.22
CA GLU A 103 -22.45 5.37 -6.53
C GLU A 103 -21.19 4.48 -6.48
N ILE A 104 -20.03 4.97 -6.96
CA ILE A 104 -18.76 4.26 -6.88
C ILE A 104 -18.32 4.10 -5.41
N GLU A 105 -18.40 5.14 -4.61
CA GLU A 105 -18.09 5.09 -3.18
C GLU A 105 -18.97 4.08 -2.44
N ASP A 106 -20.28 4.08 -2.68
CA ASP A 106 -21.22 3.13 -2.09
C ASP A 106 -20.91 1.68 -2.50
N GLU A 107 -20.53 1.44 -3.77
CA GLU A 107 -20.16 0.11 -4.26
C GLU A 107 -18.80 -0.40 -3.76
N THR A 108 -17.93 0.51 -3.34
CA THR A 108 -16.55 0.21 -2.94
C THR A 108 -16.25 0.47 -1.45
N ILE A 109 -17.25 0.85 -0.66
CA ILE A 109 -17.09 1.23 0.76
C ILE A 109 -16.43 0.14 1.63
N GLU A 110 -16.59 -1.13 1.27
CA GLU A 110 -15.96 -2.26 1.98
C GLU A 110 -14.66 -2.73 1.30
N ARG A 111 -14.14 -1.95 0.33
CA ARG A 111 -12.95 -2.30 -0.45
C ARG A 111 -11.74 -1.53 0.06
N GLY A 112 -10.60 -2.14 -0.20
CA GLY A 112 -9.30 -1.54 0.13
C GLY A 112 -8.79 -1.92 1.51
N THR A 113 -7.69 -1.26 1.87
CA THR A 113 -7.02 -1.39 3.16
C THR A 113 -6.63 -0.02 3.69
N GLU A 114 -6.20 0.06 4.95
CA GLU A 114 -5.69 1.32 5.52
C GLU A 114 -4.37 1.80 4.86
N MET A 115 -3.82 1.03 3.93
CA MET A 115 -2.69 1.49 3.11
C MET A 115 -3.09 2.56 2.10
N LEU A 116 -4.37 2.66 1.70
CA LEU A 116 -4.87 3.73 0.85
C LEU A 116 -4.54 5.11 1.46
N ASN A 117 -4.86 5.28 2.74
CA ASN A 117 -4.59 6.50 3.48
C ASN A 117 -3.10 6.85 3.52
N LEU A 118 -2.23 5.83 3.75
CA LEU A 118 -0.79 6.04 3.69
C LEU A 118 -0.33 6.54 2.31
N PHE A 119 -0.85 5.97 1.22
CA PHE A 119 -0.48 6.41 -0.13
C PHE A 119 -0.98 7.83 -0.44
N LEU A 120 -2.17 8.21 0.04
CA LEU A 120 -2.69 9.58 -0.08
C LEU A 120 -1.77 10.55 0.66
N TYR A 121 -1.43 10.28 1.92
CA TYR A 121 -0.47 11.05 2.71
C TYR A 121 0.89 11.19 2.01
N LEU A 122 1.44 10.11 1.49
CA LEU A 122 2.73 10.14 0.77
C LEU A 122 2.68 10.96 -0.52
N ARG A 123 1.53 10.99 -1.19
CA ARG A 123 1.30 11.82 -2.38
C ARG A 123 1.33 13.29 -2.02
N GLU A 124 0.58 13.70 -1.02
CA GLU A 124 0.53 15.09 -0.53
C GLU A 124 1.90 15.55 -0.03
N GLY A 125 2.54 14.77 0.83
CA GLY A 125 3.88 15.07 1.34
C GLY A 125 4.92 15.23 0.24
N LYS A 126 4.81 14.45 -0.85
CA LYS A 126 5.69 14.57 -2.02
C LYS A 126 5.49 15.88 -2.77
N GLU A 127 4.25 16.35 -2.91
CA GLU A 127 3.92 17.64 -3.54
C GLU A 127 4.43 18.82 -2.71
N GLU A 128 4.40 18.70 -1.39
CA GLU A 128 4.85 19.71 -0.44
C GLU A 128 6.36 19.61 -0.12
N GLY A 129 7.03 18.53 -0.49
CA GLY A 129 8.44 18.28 -0.20
C GLY A 129 8.71 17.92 1.26
N ILE A 130 7.76 17.27 1.92
CA ILE A 130 7.82 16.83 3.32
C ILE A 130 8.29 15.37 3.36
N ASP A 131 9.28 15.08 4.22
CA ASP A 131 9.68 13.70 4.50
C ASP A 131 8.66 13.02 5.43
N PRO A 132 8.17 11.82 5.12
CA PRO A 132 7.13 11.17 5.89
C PRO A 132 7.60 10.76 7.28
N SER A 133 6.76 11.01 8.29
CA SER A 133 6.93 10.54 9.66
C SER A 133 5.61 9.98 10.19
N LEU A 134 5.71 9.02 11.12
CA LEU A 134 4.51 8.46 11.76
C LEU A 134 3.71 9.53 12.51
N ASN A 135 4.39 10.48 13.14
CA ASN A 135 3.73 11.54 13.89
C ASN A 135 2.89 12.44 12.97
N ASP A 136 3.48 12.89 11.84
CA ASP A 136 2.75 13.74 10.88
C ASP A 136 1.58 12.98 10.25
N TYR A 137 1.80 11.69 9.92
CA TYR A 137 0.74 10.83 9.40
C TYR A 137 -0.45 10.75 10.34
N LEU A 138 -0.21 10.52 11.63
CA LEU A 138 -1.27 10.44 12.63
C LEU A 138 -1.94 11.80 12.89
N GLU A 139 -1.18 12.90 12.86
CA GLU A 139 -1.73 14.24 13.03
C GLU A 139 -2.68 14.61 11.89
N GLU A 140 -2.35 14.30 10.64
CA GLU A 140 -3.21 14.52 9.47
C GLU A 140 -4.55 13.78 9.59
N PHE A 141 -4.54 12.52 10.06
CA PHE A 141 -5.75 11.73 10.24
C PHE A 141 -6.52 12.05 11.53
N LEU A 142 -5.86 12.60 12.54
CA LEU A 142 -6.49 12.97 13.80
C LEU A 142 -6.99 14.41 13.85
N LEU A 143 -6.66 15.23 12.85
CA LEU A 143 -7.13 16.63 12.72
C LEU A 143 -8.46 16.74 11.95
N VAL A 144 -9.16 15.63 11.73
CA VAL A 144 -10.51 15.63 11.15
C VAL A 144 -11.53 16.31 12.07
N GLU A 145 -12.69 16.65 11.55
CA GLU A 145 -13.78 17.28 12.31
C GLU A 145 -14.22 16.38 13.49
N GLU A 146 -14.74 17.01 14.59
CA GLU A 146 -15.03 16.31 15.85
C GLU A 146 -15.92 15.06 15.70
N GLU A 147 -16.75 14.96 14.65
CA GLU A 147 -17.64 13.82 14.41
C GLU A 147 -16.89 12.62 13.83
N GLU A 148 -15.84 12.84 13.06
CA GLU A 148 -15.03 11.80 12.40
C GLU A 148 -13.82 11.36 13.25
N PHE A 149 -13.34 12.25 14.11
CA PHE A 149 -12.17 12.03 14.96
C PHE A 149 -12.23 10.73 15.79
N GLN A 150 -13.42 10.35 16.29
CA GLN A 150 -13.57 9.15 17.12
C GLN A 150 -13.39 7.87 16.30
N ASP A 151 -13.95 7.85 15.10
CA ASP A 151 -13.89 6.67 14.22
C ASP A 151 -12.46 6.45 13.73
N GLU A 152 -11.78 7.49 13.29
CA GLU A 152 -10.38 7.44 12.88
C GLU A 152 -9.47 7.03 14.05
N HIS A 153 -9.71 7.59 15.24
CA HIS A 153 -8.96 7.19 16.42
C HIS A 153 -9.14 5.70 16.76
N GLU A 154 -10.33 5.15 16.61
CA GLU A 154 -10.60 3.71 16.85
C GLU A 154 -9.88 2.85 15.82
N ILE A 155 -9.87 3.24 14.54
CA ILE A 155 -9.17 2.52 13.47
C ILE A 155 -7.66 2.47 13.76
N TYR A 156 -7.07 3.62 14.14
CA TYR A 156 -5.62 3.75 14.35
C TYR A 156 -5.15 3.56 15.81
N GLU A 157 -6.02 3.13 16.73
CA GLU A 157 -5.67 2.95 18.15
C GLU A 157 -4.41 2.10 18.36
N ASP A 158 -4.28 1.01 17.61
CA ASP A 158 -3.11 0.14 17.72
C ASP A 158 -1.81 0.82 17.25
N VAL A 159 -1.87 1.65 16.21
CA VAL A 159 -0.72 2.43 15.74
C VAL A 159 -0.36 3.51 16.75
N ILE A 160 -1.36 4.27 17.24
CA ILE A 160 -1.20 5.34 18.22
C ILE A 160 -0.57 4.80 19.52
N SER A 161 -1.06 3.68 20.03
CA SER A 161 -0.56 3.08 21.28
C SER A 161 0.84 2.49 21.16
N HIS A 162 1.31 2.22 19.95
CA HIS A 162 2.61 1.61 19.68
C HIS A 162 3.63 2.50 18.98
N GLN A 163 3.46 3.84 19.01
CA GLN A 163 4.40 4.79 18.38
C GLN A 163 5.84 4.63 18.86
N ILE A 164 6.06 4.16 20.08
CA ILE A 164 7.40 3.86 20.63
C ILE A 164 8.18 2.84 19.78
N LEU A 165 7.53 2.06 18.93
CA LEU A 165 8.17 1.12 18.03
C LEU A 165 9.04 1.80 16.97
N MET A 166 8.88 3.10 16.74
CA MET A 166 9.77 3.87 15.86
C MET A 166 11.21 3.99 16.40
N GLU A 167 11.42 3.65 17.69
CA GLU A 167 12.75 3.56 18.32
C GLU A 167 13.22 2.11 18.49
N SER A 168 12.59 1.15 17.78
CA SER A 168 12.82 -0.29 18.00
C SER A 168 13.40 -1.01 16.76
N THR A 169 12.94 -2.19 16.46
CA THR A 169 13.40 -3.02 15.33
C THR A 169 12.24 -3.64 14.58
N TYR A 170 12.45 -4.10 13.34
CA TYR A 170 11.47 -4.86 12.56
C TYR A 170 10.97 -6.11 13.32
N GLY A 171 11.84 -6.77 14.10
CA GLY A 171 11.45 -7.91 14.93
C GLY A 171 10.46 -7.55 16.02
N GLU A 172 10.61 -6.39 16.68
CA GLU A 172 9.66 -5.93 17.69
C GLU A 172 8.32 -5.51 17.07
N ILE A 173 8.34 -4.82 15.90
CA ILE A 173 7.14 -4.49 15.15
C ILE A 173 6.38 -5.77 14.79
N ALA A 174 7.04 -6.73 14.17
CA ALA A 174 6.42 -8.01 13.79
C ALA A 174 5.88 -8.79 15.00
N ARG A 175 6.56 -8.73 16.16
CA ARG A 175 6.09 -9.33 17.41
C ARG A 175 4.79 -8.68 17.87
N VAL A 176 4.72 -7.36 17.88
CA VAL A 176 3.49 -6.62 18.24
C VAL A 176 2.39 -6.93 17.24
N ALA A 177 2.65 -6.84 15.94
CA ALA A 177 1.69 -7.18 14.88
C ALA A 177 1.06 -8.56 15.08
N SER A 178 1.86 -9.56 15.50
CA SER A 178 1.36 -10.92 15.78
C SER A 178 0.42 -10.99 16.99
N GLN A 179 0.50 -10.03 17.91
CA GLN A 179 -0.27 -9.99 19.16
C GLN A 179 -1.52 -9.12 19.08
N LEU A 180 -1.68 -8.31 18.04
CA LEU A 180 -2.88 -7.51 17.82
C LEU A 180 -4.14 -8.39 17.79
N GLY A 181 -5.25 -7.83 18.26
CA GLY A 181 -6.57 -8.49 18.23
C GLY A 181 -6.96 -8.92 16.81
N GLN A 182 -7.79 -9.93 16.72
CA GLN A 182 -8.33 -10.33 15.39
C GLN A 182 -9.31 -9.29 14.84
N ASP A 183 -9.90 -8.50 15.72
CA ASP A 183 -10.87 -7.45 15.38
C ASP A 183 -10.19 -6.09 15.14
N SER A 184 -8.86 -6.01 15.25
CA SER A 184 -8.12 -4.77 14.97
C SER A 184 -8.19 -4.44 13.49
N PRO A 185 -8.67 -3.24 13.10
CA PRO A 185 -8.66 -2.79 11.71
C PRO A 185 -7.26 -2.79 11.09
N MET A 186 -6.24 -2.48 11.90
CA MET A 186 -4.85 -2.42 11.47
C MET A 186 -4.15 -3.78 11.39
N LYS A 187 -4.82 -4.87 11.80
CA LYS A 187 -4.21 -6.20 11.96
C LYS A 187 -3.38 -6.66 10.76
N GLU A 188 -3.89 -6.46 9.57
CA GLU A 188 -3.25 -6.95 8.34
C GLU A 188 -2.13 -6.02 7.85
N VAL A 189 -2.27 -4.71 8.08
CA VAL A 189 -1.35 -3.71 7.53
C VAL A 189 -0.36 -3.14 8.55
N PHE A 190 -0.53 -3.43 9.84
CA PHE A 190 0.31 -2.88 10.92
C PHE A 190 1.80 -3.12 10.68
N ASN A 191 2.19 -4.33 10.33
CA ASN A 191 3.61 -4.67 10.16
C ASN A 191 4.26 -3.90 8.98
N PRO A 192 3.72 -3.89 7.75
CA PRO A 192 4.30 -3.12 6.67
C PRO A 192 4.20 -1.60 6.85
N LEU A 193 3.12 -1.07 7.44
CA LEU A 193 2.94 0.34 7.70
C LEU A 193 3.98 0.85 8.72
N MET A 194 4.06 0.21 9.89
CA MET A 194 5.02 0.58 10.92
C MET A 194 6.46 0.35 10.47
N GLY A 195 6.70 -0.70 9.68
CA GLY A 195 8.00 -0.97 9.09
C GLY A 195 8.46 0.15 8.15
N PHE A 196 7.56 0.72 7.36
CA PHE A 196 7.87 1.86 6.49
C PHE A 196 8.27 3.10 7.29
N PHE A 197 7.52 3.44 8.34
CA PHE A 197 7.83 4.60 9.18
C PHE A 197 9.07 4.40 10.05
N LEU A 198 9.43 3.15 10.40
CA LEU A 198 10.69 2.87 11.09
C LEU A 198 11.91 3.27 10.25
N ASP A 199 11.90 2.95 8.95
CA ASP A 199 12.94 3.38 8.00
C ASP A 199 12.40 3.45 6.57
N THR A 200 12.38 4.65 6.01
CA THR A 200 11.92 4.92 4.65
C THR A 200 12.97 4.63 3.57
N SER A 201 14.20 4.25 3.97
CA SER A 201 15.32 3.98 3.06
C SER A 201 16.19 2.83 3.59
N PRO A 202 15.60 1.67 3.92
CA PRO A 202 16.31 0.59 4.58
C PRO A 202 17.46 0.03 3.75
N SER A 203 18.54 -0.37 4.42
CA SER A 203 19.64 -1.12 3.82
C SER A 203 19.21 -2.55 3.43
N ILE A 204 20.05 -3.25 2.65
CA ILE A 204 19.82 -4.67 2.31
C ILE A 204 19.70 -5.53 3.57
N SER A 205 20.47 -5.25 4.61
CA SER A 205 20.39 -5.99 5.88
C SER A 205 19.04 -5.79 6.54
N GLU A 206 18.56 -4.56 6.59
CA GLU A 206 17.27 -4.20 7.19
C GLU A 206 16.08 -4.78 6.40
N LEU A 207 16.15 -4.79 5.08
CA LEU A 207 15.17 -5.52 4.25
C LEU A 207 15.19 -7.03 4.58
N GLY A 208 16.37 -7.61 4.81
CA GLY A 208 16.53 -8.98 5.25
C GLY A 208 15.93 -9.22 6.63
N ASP A 209 16.11 -8.28 7.55
CA ASP A 209 15.52 -8.34 8.89
C ASP A 209 14.00 -8.23 8.86
N PHE A 210 13.42 -7.33 8.03
CA PHE A 210 11.99 -7.26 7.82
C PHE A 210 11.45 -8.60 7.28
N LEU A 211 12.03 -9.12 6.19
CA LEU A 211 11.63 -10.40 5.60
C LEU A 211 11.75 -11.57 6.59
N ALA A 212 12.81 -11.61 7.39
CA ALA A 212 13.03 -12.70 8.35
C ALA A 212 11.96 -12.73 9.44
N ASN A 213 11.54 -11.55 9.92
CA ASN A 213 10.62 -11.39 11.05
C ASN A 213 9.14 -11.34 10.65
N SER A 214 8.80 -10.97 9.42
CA SER A 214 7.42 -10.93 8.94
C SER A 214 6.71 -12.27 9.13
N THR A 215 5.47 -12.22 9.59
CA THR A 215 4.63 -13.41 9.86
C THR A 215 3.81 -13.83 8.65
N GLN A 216 3.31 -12.88 7.87
CA GLN A 216 2.61 -13.07 6.61
C GLN A 216 3.52 -12.69 5.43
N LYS A 217 4.69 -13.35 5.33
CA LYS A 217 5.81 -12.93 4.49
C LYS A 217 5.44 -12.47 3.08
N PRO A 218 4.68 -13.21 2.26
CA PRO A 218 4.34 -12.75 0.92
C PRO A 218 3.52 -11.45 0.92
N TYR A 219 2.57 -11.33 1.84
CA TYR A 219 1.71 -10.17 1.97
C TYR A 219 2.48 -8.97 2.55
N ASP A 220 3.07 -9.12 3.75
CA ASP A 220 3.81 -8.05 4.43
C ASP A 220 4.91 -7.46 3.53
N CYS A 221 5.69 -8.33 2.86
CA CYS A 221 6.76 -7.87 1.97
C CYS A 221 6.22 -7.18 0.72
N ALA A 222 5.08 -7.63 0.18
CA ALA A 222 4.44 -6.98 -0.96
C ALA A 222 4.06 -5.54 -0.64
N LEU A 223 3.38 -5.32 0.49
CA LEU A 223 2.96 -3.99 0.93
C LEU A 223 4.16 -3.10 1.28
N PHE A 224 5.10 -3.62 2.05
CA PHE A 224 6.30 -2.88 2.46
C PHE A 224 7.14 -2.43 1.25
N PHE A 225 7.43 -3.33 0.32
CA PHE A 225 8.21 -2.99 -0.87
C PHE A 225 7.44 -2.03 -1.79
N ALA A 226 6.12 -2.22 -1.94
CA ALA A 226 5.28 -1.31 -2.71
C ALA A 226 5.38 0.12 -2.17
N THR A 227 5.31 0.29 -0.84
CA THR A 227 5.38 1.61 -0.19
C THR A 227 6.76 2.24 -0.38
N LEU A 228 7.84 1.47 -0.20
CA LEU A 228 9.20 1.96 -0.45
C LEU A 228 9.41 2.40 -1.91
N PHE A 229 8.88 1.62 -2.88
CA PHE A 229 8.97 1.95 -4.30
C PHE A 229 8.11 3.17 -4.66
N TYR A 230 6.93 3.29 -4.08
CA TYR A 230 6.05 4.45 -4.27
C TYR A 230 6.70 5.74 -3.78
N TYR A 231 7.27 5.72 -2.57
CA TYR A 231 7.93 6.89 -1.96
C TYR A 231 9.26 7.23 -2.60
N GLY A 232 10.17 6.26 -2.68
CA GLY A 232 11.57 6.48 -3.04
C GLY A 232 11.92 6.16 -4.49
N GLY A 233 11.03 5.45 -5.20
CA GLY A 233 11.27 4.93 -6.53
C GLY A 233 12.30 3.79 -6.57
N LYS A 234 12.35 3.12 -7.72
CA LYS A 234 13.28 2.01 -7.97
C LYS A 234 14.75 2.39 -7.74
N GLU A 235 15.12 3.64 -8.00
CA GLU A 235 16.53 4.09 -7.95
C GLU A 235 17.07 4.17 -6.52
N LYS A 236 16.21 4.44 -5.54
CA LYS A 236 16.56 4.52 -4.11
C LYS A 236 16.56 3.14 -3.43
N PHE A 237 15.98 2.14 -4.08
CA PHE A 237 15.92 0.81 -3.50
C PHE A 237 17.32 0.16 -3.51
N PRO A 238 17.80 -0.42 -2.38
CA PRO A 238 19.20 -0.80 -2.22
C PRO A 238 19.62 -2.03 -3.03
N LEU A 239 18.69 -2.78 -3.58
CA LEU A 239 18.97 -3.94 -4.41
C LEU A 239 19.31 -3.48 -5.85
N LYS A 240 20.57 -3.28 -6.14
CA LYS A 240 21.08 -2.93 -7.47
C LYS A 240 21.67 -4.15 -8.17
#